data_0f86ada1edf566f6bcc15f9f3a545618
#
_entry.id   0f86ada1edf566f6bcc15f9f3a545618
#
_cell.length_a   1.000
_cell.length_b   1.000
_cell.length_c   1.000
_cell.angle_alpha   90.00
_cell.angle_beta   90.00
_cell.angle_gamma   90.00
#
_symmetry.space_group_name_H-M   'P 1'
#
loop_
_entity.id
_entity.type
_entity.pdbx_description
1 polymer ?
#
loop_
_entity_poly.entity_id
_entity_poly.type
_entity_poly.pdbx_seq_one_letter_code
_entity_poly.pdbx_strand_id
1 'polypeptide(L)'
;EDEFMILNKTNYVGRALDNRMGGFMIAEVARLLHKNKVKLPFGLYITNAVQEEIGLRGAQMIAERIKPDVAIVTDVCHDTNTPMIKKIVEGDLSSGKGPVLSYGPAVQNNLLKFIIKQAEKHKINFQRLAASRSTGTDTDAFAYSNMGVASALISLPLRYMHTTVEMCAKDDVNSVIELIYQSLQSIKKGQTFNYLKWTKDPEGIGSQMQLGIWFQKPNYPLQL
;
A
#
# COMPACT_ATOMS: atom_id res chain seq x y z
N GLU A 1 -28.85 9.76 4.86
CA GLU A 1 -28.62 9.26 6.22
C GLU A 1 -27.22 8.64 6.30
N ASP A 2 -26.51 8.87 7.41
CA ASP A 2 -25.16 8.36 7.63
C ASP A 2 -25.20 6.93 8.21
N GLU A 3 -25.96 6.06 7.59
CA GLU A 3 -26.19 4.72 8.09
C GLU A 3 -25.18 3.74 7.47
N PHE A 4 -24.52 2.96 8.31
CA PHE A 4 -23.72 1.82 7.89
C PHE A 4 -24.56 0.55 7.96
N MET A 5 -24.66 -0.15 6.86
CA MET A 5 -25.50 -1.35 6.80
C MET A 5 -24.77 -2.56 6.21
N ILE A 6 -25.33 -3.73 6.46
CA ILE A 6 -24.87 -4.97 5.85
C ILE A 6 -25.92 -5.42 4.83
N LEU A 7 -25.57 -5.33 3.55
CA LEU A 7 -26.43 -5.75 2.45
C LEU A 7 -26.17 -7.21 2.14
N ASN A 8 -27.26 -7.97 2.01
CA ASN A 8 -27.23 -9.42 1.66
C ASN A 8 -26.28 -10.26 2.52
N LYS A 9 -25.99 -9.84 3.75
CA LYS A 9 -25.05 -10.47 4.69
C LYS A 9 -23.58 -10.46 4.24
N THR A 10 -23.29 -10.10 3.00
CA THR A 10 -21.98 -10.24 2.36
C THR A 10 -21.28 -8.90 2.05
N ASN A 11 -22.01 -7.80 2.05
CA ASN A 11 -21.45 -6.51 1.68
C ASN A 11 -21.63 -5.48 2.79
N TYR A 12 -20.64 -4.65 2.98
CA TYR A 12 -20.72 -3.41 3.72
C TYR A 12 -21.17 -2.30 2.79
N VAL A 13 -22.14 -1.52 3.23
CA VAL A 13 -22.66 -0.38 2.51
C VAL A 13 -22.66 0.82 3.45
N GLY A 14 -22.16 1.94 3.01
CA GLY A 14 -22.11 3.15 3.79
C GLY A 14 -21.49 4.29 3.03
N ARG A 15 -21.44 5.43 3.69
CA ARG A 15 -20.80 6.61 3.19
C ARG A 15 -19.33 6.64 3.59
N ALA A 16 -18.46 7.12 2.68
CA ALA A 16 -17.04 7.30 2.93
C ALA A 16 -16.34 6.01 3.42
N LEU A 17 -16.67 4.87 2.80
CA LEU A 17 -15.86 3.66 2.97
C LEU A 17 -14.46 3.87 2.41
N ASP A 18 -14.34 4.76 1.46
CA ASP A 18 -13.13 5.42 1.03
C ASP A 18 -12.76 6.57 1.99
N ASN A 19 -11.69 6.48 2.79
CA ASN A 19 -10.99 5.23 3.07
C ASN A 19 -11.09 4.86 4.57
N ARG A 20 -12.30 4.94 5.13
CA ARG A 20 -12.56 4.46 6.51
C ARG A 20 -12.33 2.96 6.64
N MET A 21 -12.53 2.21 5.54
CA MET A 21 -12.27 0.76 5.56
C MET A 21 -10.78 0.47 5.69
N GLY A 22 -9.91 1.24 5.06
CA GLY A 22 -8.46 1.15 5.26
C GLY A 22 -8.09 1.34 6.72
N GLY A 23 -8.62 2.40 7.36
CA GLY A 23 -8.42 2.65 8.78
C GLY A 23 -8.90 1.49 9.67
N PHE A 24 -10.06 0.91 9.38
CA PHE A 24 -10.56 -0.27 10.07
C PHE A 24 -9.64 -1.49 9.86
N MET A 25 -9.22 -1.76 8.63
CA MET A 25 -8.38 -2.93 8.32
C MET A 25 -7.03 -2.89 9.04
N ILE A 26 -6.35 -1.75 9.06
CA ILE A 26 -5.06 -1.61 9.77
C ILE A 26 -5.23 -1.69 11.30
N ALA A 27 -6.31 -1.15 11.85
CA ALA A 27 -6.63 -1.28 13.27
C ALA A 27 -6.89 -2.75 13.65
N GLU A 28 -7.57 -3.48 12.79
CA GLU A 28 -7.87 -4.91 13.02
C GLU A 28 -6.59 -5.76 12.92
N VAL A 29 -5.68 -5.44 12.01
CA VAL A 29 -4.34 -6.07 11.99
C VAL A 29 -3.61 -5.85 13.31
N ALA A 30 -3.61 -4.62 13.84
CA ALA A 30 -3.01 -4.33 15.15
C ALA A 30 -3.64 -5.14 16.27
N ARG A 31 -4.98 -5.22 16.27
CA ARG A 31 -5.74 -6.00 17.26
C ARG A 31 -5.36 -7.49 17.20
N LEU A 32 -5.22 -8.05 16.00
CA LEU A 32 -4.84 -9.46 15.80
C LEU A 32 -3.40 -9.72 16.26
N LEU A 33 -2.45 -8.85 15.93
CA LEU A 33 -1.07 -8.95 16.40
C LEU A 33 -1.01 -8.93 17.93
N HIS A 34 -1.74 -8.03 18.57
CA HIS A 34 -1.81 -7.94 20.02
C HIS A 34 -2.47 -9.17 20.65
N LYS A 35 -3.65 -9.56 20.16
CA LYS A 35 -4.41 -10.72 20.66
C LYS A 35 -3.59 -12.01 20.61
N ASN A 36 -2.86 -12.21 19.53
CA ASN A 36 -2.04 -13.40 19.31
C ASN A 36 -0.63 -13.27 19.88
N LYS A 37 -0.33 -12.17 20.60
CA LYS A 37 0.97 -11.91 21.23
C LYS A 37 2.14 -12.04 20.24
N VAL A 38 1.93 -11.62 19.00
CA VAL A 38 2.95 -11.68 17.95
C VAL A 38 4.07 -10.69 18.25
N LYS A 39 5.32 -11.18 18.26
CA LYS A 39 6.50 -10.33 18.41
C LYS A 39 7.12 -10.12 17.03
N LEU A 40 7.04 -8.89 16.53
CA LEU A 40 7.67 -8.49 15.29
C LEU A 40 9.14 -8.13 15.52
N PRO A 41 10.05 -8.46 14.61
CA PRO A 41 11.49 -8.16 14.75
C PRO A 41 11.84 -6.71 14.33
N PHE A 42 10.84 -5.83 14.20
CA PHE A 42 10.94 -4.43 13.79
C PHE A 42 9.89 -3.58 14.50
N GLY A 43 10.05 -2.26 14.47
CA GLY A 43 9.02 -1.33 14.93
C GLY A 43 7.88 -1.23 13.91
N LEU A 44 6.64 -1.37 14.36
CA LEU A 44 5.45 -1.18 13.55
C LEU A 44 4.75 0.13 13.93
N TYR A 45 4.55 0.98 12.95
CA TYR A 45 3.72 2.18 13.07
C TYR A 45 2.43 1.94 12.29
N ILE A 46 1.30 2.15 12.94
CA ILE A 46 -0.02 2.15 12.30
C ILE A 46 -0.49 3.59 12.25
N THR A 47 -0.69 4.10 11.05
CA THR A 47 -1.01 5.50 10.83
C THR A 47 -2.26 5.64 9.99
N ASN A 48 -3.05 6.64 10.30
CA ASN A 48 -4.20 7.06 9.50
C ASN A 48 -3.93 8.49 9.02
N ALA A 49 -3.59 8.62 7.74
CA ALA A 49 -3.23 9.89 7.15
C ALA A 49 -4.48 10.75 6.90
N VAL A 50 -4.30 12.05 6.92
CA VAL A 50 -5.35 13.03 6.57
C VAL A 50 -5.04 13.65 5.22
N GLN A 51 -6.06 14.19 4.55
CA GLN A 51 -5.90 14.96 3.31
C GLN A 51 -5.32 14.12 2.15
N GLU A 52 -5.67 12.85 2.09
CA GLU A 52 -5.33 11.99 0.96
C GLU A 52 -5.96 12.56 -0.31
N GLU A 53 -7.28 12.75 -0.33
CA GLU A 53 -8.14 13.20 -1.43
C GLU A 53 -7.77 14.57 -2.05
N ILE A 54 -6.94 15.33 -1.35
CA ILE A 54 -6.56 16.68 -1.77
C ILE A 54 -5.04 16.85 -1.89
N GLY A 55 -4.30 15.75 -2.04
CA GLY A 55 -2.88 15.78 -2.38
C GLY A 55 -1.95 15.05 -1.42
N LEU A 56 -2.38 13.98 -0.77
CA LEU A 56 -1.55 13.02 -0.01
C LEU A 56 -0.73 13.67 1.14
N ARG A 57 -1.22 14.80 1.67
CA ARG A 57 -0.40 15.69 2.52
C ARG A 57 -0.06 15.04 3.85
N GLY A 58 -1.03 14.35 4.47
CA GLY A 58 -0.82 13.66 5.74
C GLY A 58 0.22 12.56 5.61
N ALA A 59 0.14 11.75 4.56
CA ALA A 59 1.11 10.68 4.30
C ALA A 59 2.53 11.23 4.07
N GLN A 60 2.66 12.33 3.34
CA GLN A 60 3.94 12.98 3.15
C GLN A 60 4.56 13.43 4.47
N MET A 61 3.78 14.08 5.34
CA MET A 61 4.25 14.52 6.67
C MET A 61 4.60 13.34 7.57
N ILE A 62 3.83 12.26 7.52
CA ILE A 62 4.10 11.02 8.26
C ILE A 62 5.40 10.38 7.79
N ALA A 63 5.58 10.24 6.47
CA ALA A 63 6.77 9.66 5.87
C ALA A 63 8.04 10.42 6.29
N GLU A 64 8.00 11.74 6.25
CA GLU A 64 9.10 12.62 6.68
C GLU A 64 9.43 12.49 8.18
N ARG A 65 8.40 12.37 8.99
CA ARG A 65 8.55 12.29 10.45
C ARG A 65 9.04 10.93 10.93
N ILE A 66 8.45 9.86 10.40
CA ILE A 66 8.75 8.48 10.83
C ILE A 66 9.98 7.94 10.12
N LYS A 67 10.20 8.32 8.85
CA LYS A 67 11.26 7.83 7.97
C LYS A 67 11.28 6.30 7.91
N PRO A 68 10.17 5.66 7.51
CA PRO A 68 10.07 4.21 7.52
C PRO A 68 10.97 3.57 6.46
N ASP A 69 11.44 2.36 6.70
CA ASP A 69 12.14 1.54 5.70
C ASP A 69 11.16 0.91 4.70
N VAL A 70 9.94 0.62 5.16
CA VAL A 70 8.88 -0.06 4.40
C VAL A 70 7.54 0.59 4.69
N ALA A 71 6.73 0.78 3.67
CA ALA A 71 5.34 1.20 3.79
C ALA A 71 4.41 0.22 3.08
N ILE A 72 3.43 -0.31 3.79
CA ILE A 72 2.31 -1.06 3.21
C ILE A 72 1.08 -0.17 3.35
N VAL A 73 0.59 0.33 2.24
CA VAL A 73 -0.55 1.25 2.19
C VAL A 73 -1.80 0.46 1.83
N THR A 74 -2.89 0.76 2.52
CA THR A 74 -4.23 0.26 2.17
C THR A 74 -5.05 1.41 1.63
N ASP A 75 -5.67 1.16 0.50
CA ASP A 75 -6.59 2.10 -0.12
C ASP A 75 -7.73 1.35 -0.81
N VAL A 76 -8.56 2.06 -1.54
CA VAL A 76 -9.61 1.47 -2.37
C VAL A 76 -9.22 1.51 -3.85
N CYS A 77 -9.93 0.77 -4.68
CA CYS A 77 -9.88 0.87 -6.13
C CYS A 77 -11.27 0.59 -6.71
N HIS A 78 -11.50 1.00 -7.94
CA HIS A 78 -12.80 0.76 -8.57
C HIS A 78 -13.12 -0.73 -8.73
N ASP A 79 -14.28 -1.17 -8.25
CA ASP A 79 -14.95 -2.34 -8.82
C ASP A 79 -15.45 -1.96 -10.21
N THR A 80 -14.86 -2.54 -11.23
CA THR A 80 -15.13 -2.16 -12.62
C THR A 80 -16.44 -2.72 -13.19
N ASN A 81 -17.22 -3.42 -12.36
CA ASN A 81 -18.62 -3.71 -12.64
C ASN A 81 -19.56 -2.57 -12.20
N THR A 82 -19.01 -1.51 -11.61
CA THR A 82 -19.76 -0.29 -11.31
C THR A 82 -20.18 0.39 -12.62
N PRO A 83 -21.43 0.83 -12.77
CA PRO A 83 -21.84 1.58 -13.95
C PRO A 83 -20.93 2.75 -14.24
N MET A 84 -20.66 3.03 -15.51
CA MET A 84 -19.80 4.09 -16.04
C MET A 84 -18.28 3.90 -15.82
N ILE A 85 -17.84 2.90 -15.07
CA ILE A 85 -16.41 2.55 -14.95
C ILE A 85 -15.99 1.69 -16.16
N LYS A 86 -14.98 2.15 -16.88
CA LYS A 86 -14.53 1.50 -18.12
C LYS A 86 -13.41 0.50 -17.82
N LYS A 87 -13.66 -0.79 -18.00
CA LYS A 87 -12.67 -1.86 -17.80
C LYS A 87 -11.40 -1.70 -18.65
N ILE A 88 -11.49 -1.12 -19.81
CA ILE A 88 -10.35 -0.87 -20.68
C ILE A 88 -9.37 0.18 -20.07
N VAL A 89 -9.87 1.02 -19.17
CA VAL A 89 -9.06 2.06 -18.50
C VAL A 89 -8.61 1.57 -17.12
N GLU A 90 -9.55 1.04 -16.33
CA GLU A 90 -9.35 0.72 -14.92
C GLU A 90 -8.97 -0.74 -14.65
N GLY A 91 -8.91 -1.58 -15.69
CA GLY A 91 -8.69 -3.02 -15.54
C GLY A 91 -9.99 -3.81 -15.31
N ASP A 92 -9.88 -5.12 -15.13
CA ASP A 92 -11.02 -5.99 -14.82
C ASP A 92 -10.97 -6.43 -13.36
N LEU A 93 -11.54 -5.62 -12.50
CA LEU A 93 -11.52 -5.78 -11.06
C LEU A 93 -12.94 -5.96 -10.53
N SER A 94 -13.11 -6.84 -9.56
CA SER A 94 -14.44 -7.15 -9.01
C SER A 94 -14.40 -7.31 -7.50
N SER A 95 -15.37 -6.73 -6.83
CA SER A 95 -15.67 -7.01 -5.42
C SER A 95 -16.00 -8.49 -5.22
N GLY A 96 -15.53 -9.08 -4.14
CA GLY A 96 -15.67 -10.50 -3.83
C GLY A 96 -14.61 -11.42 -4.44
N LYS A 97 -13.60 -10.85 -5.14
CA LYS A 97 -12.48 -11.62 -5.72
C LYS A 97 -11.15 -11.42 -4.99
N GLY A 98 -11.17 -10.82 -3.82
CA GLY A 98 -10.00 -10.56 -2.99
C GLY A 98 -9.35 -9.20 -3.25
N PRO A 99 -8.33 -8.86 -2.43
CA PRO A 99 -7.58 -7.61 -2.54
C PRO A 99 -6.96 -7.43 -3.92
N VAL A 100 -6.72 -6.18 -4.28
CA VAL A 100 -6.02 -5.80 -5.51
C VAL A 100 -4.60 -5.38 -5.17
N LEU A 101 -3.64 -6.02 -5.80
CA LEU A 101 -2.22 -5.73 -5.67
C LEU A 101 -1.76 -4.90 -6.86
N SER A 102 -1.30 -3.69 -6.60
CA SER A 102 -0.92 -2.74 -7.64
C SER A 102 0.52 -2.90 -8.08
N TYR A 103 0.74 -2.71 -9.38
CA TYR A 103 2.04 -2.55 -10.03
C TYR A 103 2.15 -1.12 -10.54
N GLY A 104 3.28 -0.47 -10.33
CA GLY A 104 3.48 0.90 -10.79
C GLY A 104 4.78 1.51 -10.28
N PRO A 105 5.11 2.74 -10.70
CA PRO A 105 6.37 3.39 -10.34
C PRO A 105 6.59 3.55 -8.84
N ALA A 106 5.54 3.80 -8.07
CA ALA A 106 5.60 3.94 -6.61
C ALA A 106 5.66 2.60 -5.87
N VAL A 107 5.44 1.48 -6.57
CA VAL A 107 5.40 0.15 -5.94
C VAL A 107 6.75 -0.54 -6.06
N GLN A 108 7.31 -0.93 -4.92
CA GLN A 108 8.59 -1.63 -4.86
C GLN A 108 8.38 -3.12 -5.20
N ASN A 109 8.92 -3.56 -6.33
CA ASN A 109 8.66 -4.91 -6.86
C ASN A 109 9.11 -6.05 -5.94
N ASN A 110 10.18 -5.87 -5.16
CA ASN A 110 10.63 -6.92 -4.23
C ASN A 110 9.64 -7.07 -3.07
N LEU A 111 9.10 -5.96 -2.55
CA LEU A 111 8.05 -5.96 -1.54
C LEU A 111 6.75 -6.56 -2.10
N LEU A 112 6.35 -6.15 -3.30
CA LEU A 112 5.17 -6.69 -3.96
C LEU A 112 5.27 -8.20 -4.17
N LYS A 113 6.40 -8.69 -4.70
CA LYS A 113 6.65 -10.13 -4.86
C LYS A 113 6.60 -10.88 -3.52
N PHE A 114 7.10 -10.26 -2.46
CA PHE A 114 7.02 -10.83 -1.12
C PHE A 114 5.57 -10.95 -0.65
N ILE A 115 4.75 -9.91 -0.83
CA ILE A 115 3.31 -9.92 -0.47
C ILE A 115 2.56 -10.97 -1.30
N ILE A 116 2.82 -11.05 -2.62
CA ILE A 116 2.21 -12.07 -3.48
C ILE A 116 2.53 -13.49 -2.98
N LYS A 117 3.78 -13.75 -2.59
CA LYS A 117 4.16 -15.05 -2.01
C LYS A 117 3.38 -15.36 -0.73
N GLN A 118 3.06 -14.35 0.09
CA GLN A 118 2.23 -14.58 1.27
C GLN A 118 0.79 -14.89 0.88
N ALA A 119 0.23 -14.17 -0.10
CA ALA A 119 -1.12 -14.46 -0.60
C ALA A 119 -1.23 -15.91 -1.13
N GLU A 120 -0.26 -16.34 -1.96
CA GLU A 120 -0.21 -17.69 -2.51
C GLU A 120 -0.05 -18.76 -1.40
N LYS A 121 0.88 -18.53 -0.46
CA LYS A 121 1.16 -19.45 0.66
C LYS A 121 -0.08 -19.66 1.54
N HIS A 122 -0.85 -18.60 1.78
CA HIS A 122 -2.01 -18.63 2.65
C HIS A 122 -3.33 -18.80 1.87
N LYS A 123 -3.25 -19.07 0.55
CA LYS A 123 -4.40 -19.31 -0.34
C LYS A 123 -5.40 -18.15 -0.34
N ILE A 124 -4.90 -16.92 -0.25
CA ILE A 124 -5.68 -15.70 -0.34
C ILE A 124 -5.77 -15.35 -1.82
N ASN A 125 -6.99 -15.36 -2.36
CA ASN A 125 -7.24 -14.89 -3.71
C ASN A 125 -6.92 -13.41 -3.81
N PHE A 126 -6.36 -12.97 -4.91
CA PHE A 126 -6.05 -11.56 -5.17
C PHE A 126 -6.15 -11.22 -6.65
N GLN A 127 -6.32 -9.96 -6.93
CA GLN A 127 -6.38 -9.39 -8.26
C GLN A 127 -5.15 -8.51 -8.51
N ARG A 128 -4.92 -8.11 -9.75
CA ARG A 128 -3.76 -7.28 -10.14
C ARG A 128 -4.23 -6.05 -10.88
N LEU A 129 -3.61 -4.91 -10.57
CA LEU A 129 -3.84 -3.63 -11.22
C LEU A 129 -2.51 -3.01 -11.64
N ALA A 130 -2.45 -2.43 -12.83
CA ALA A 130 -1.29 -1.67 -13.29
C ALA A 130 -1.56 -0.17 -13.24
N ALA A 131 -0.74 0.57 -12.52
CA ALA A 131 -0.75 2.02 -12.49
C ALA A 131 0.35 2.56 -13.41
N SER A 132 0.01 3.45 -14.35
CA SER A 132 0.95 3.89 -15.39
C SER A 132 1.95 4.95 -14.89
N ARG A 133 1.51 5.91 -14.12
CA ARG A 133 2.32 7.05 -13.62
C ARG A 133 2.32 7.15 -12.10
N SER A 134 1.16 7.08 -11.51
CA SER A 134 0.93 7.20 -10.08
C SER A 134 -0.13 6.19 -9.66
N THR A 135 -0.15 5.85 -8.39
CA THR A 135 -1.21 5.03 -7.82
C THR A 135 -2.44 5.88 -7.49
N GLY A 136 -2.25 7.20 -7.35
CA GLY A 136 -3.29 8.12 -6.87
C GLY A 136 -3.63 7.91 -5.40
N THR A 137 -2.71 7.35 -4.61
CA THR A 137 -2.91 7.02 -3.20
C THR A 137 -1.71 7.47 -2.36
N ASP A 138 -1.82 7.37 -1.06
CA ASP A 138 -0.72 7.66 -0.11
C ASP A 138 0.57 6.88 -0.42
N THR A 139 0.51 5.81 -1.21
CA THR A 139 1.69 5.05 -1.66
C THR A 139 2.69 5.93 -2.39
N ASP A 140 2.21 6.86 -3.22
CA ASP A 140 3.07 7.78 -3.97
C ASP A 140 3.85 8.71 -3.02
N ALA A 141 3.21 9.19 -1.97
CA ALA A 141 3.84 10.04 -0.97
C ALA A 141 4.94 9.29 -0.20
N PHE A 142 4.71 8.06 0.21
CA PHE A 142 5.73 7.26 0.87
C PHE A 142 6.88 6.89 -0.08
N ALA A 143 6.57 6.41 -1.28
CA ALA A 143 7.57 5.91 -2.23
C ALA A 143 8.62 6.97 -2.60
N TYR A 144 8.21 8.22 -2.70
CA TYR A 144 9.09 9.33 -3.11
C TYR A 144 9.63 10.17 -1.94
N SER A 145 9.34 9.78 -0.71
CA SER A 145 9.85 10.45 0.49
C SER A 145 11.23 9.96 0.89
N ASN A 146 11.96 10.79 1.61
CA ASN A 146 13.29 10.54 2.17
C ASN A 146 14.30 10.10 1.10
N MET A 147 14.71 9.01 0.89
CA MET A 147 15.58 8.51 -0.18
C MET A 147 14.93 7.32 -0.93
N GLY A 148 13.61 7.31 -0.94
CA GLY A 148 12.82 6.22 -1.47
C GLY A 148 12.48 5.21 -0.38
N VAL A 149 11.19 5.09 -0.06
CA VAL A 149 10.66 4.09 0.87
C VAL A 149 10.15 2.90 0.07
N ALA A 150 10.51 1.70 0.47
CA ALA A 150 9.99 0.49 -0.17
C ALA A 150 8.48 0.38 0.11
N SER A 151 7.67 0.77 -0.87
CA SER A 151 6.22 0.93 -0.72
C SER A 151 5.44 -0.12 -1.51
N ALA A 152 4.31 -0.55 -0.99
CA ALA A 152 3.35 -1.41 -1.68
C ALA A 152 1.92 -0.96 -1.38
N LEU A 153 1.03 -1.16 -2.36
CA LEU A 153 -0.37 -0.84 -2.27
C LEU A 153 -1.21 -2.12 -2.32
N ILE A 154 -2.07 -2.26 -1.32
CA ILE A 154 -3.08 -3.32 -1.23
C ILE A 154 -4.46 -2.64 -1.22
N SER A 155 -5.16 -2.69 -2.34
CA SER A 155 -6.44 -2.00 -2.48
C SER A 155 -7.64 -2.92 -2.25
N LEU A 156 -8.70 -2.33 -1.73
CA LEU A 156 -10.01 -2.94 -1.55
C LEU A 156 -10.91 -2.55 -2.74
N PRO A 157 -11.45 -3.51 -3.52
CA PRO A 157 -12.42 -3.17 -4.55
C PRO A 157 -13.68 -2.51 -3.97
N LEU A 158 -13.99 -1.32 -4.43
CA LEU A 158 -15.08 -0.49 -3.96
C LEU A 158 -16.03 -0.13 -5.10
N ARG A 159 -17.32 -0.34 -4.91
CA ARG A 159 -18.35 0.13 -5.83
C ARG A 159 -18.81 1.52 -5.44
N TYR A 160 -19.14 2.30 -6.45
CA TYR A 160 -19.68 3.66 -6.29
C TYR A 160 -18.76 4.61 -5.51
N MET A 161 -17.43 4.43 -5.66
CA MET A 161 -16.41 5.28 -5.06
C MET A 161 -16.71 6.76 -5.31
N HIS A 162 -16.44 7.61 -4.31
CA HIS A 162 -16.71 9.04 -4.33
C HIS A 162 -18.19 9.41 -4.49
N THR A 163 -19.10 8.54 -4.10
CA THR A 163 -20.53 8.83 -4.06
C THR A 163 -21.08 8.83 -2.63
N THR A 164 -22.34 9.16 -2.48
CA THR A 164 -23.01 9.15 -1.18
C THR A 164 -23.27 7.75 -0.61
N VAL A 165 -23.13 6.73 -1.44
CA VAL A 165 -23.31 5.33 -1.05
C VAL A 165 -22.26 4.48 -1.71
N GLU A 166 -21.39 3.91 -0.93
CA GLU A 166 -20.30 3.04 -1.36
C GLU A 166 -20.53 1.62 -0.85
N MET A 167 -19.97 0.62 -1.54
CA MET A 167 -20.14 -0.76 -1.17
C MET A 167 -18.86 -1.57 -1.41
N CYS A 168 -18.50 -2.44 -0.45
CA CYS A 168 -17.42 -3.41 -0.58
C CYS A 168 -17.82 -4.78 -0.02
N ALA A 169 -17.15 -5.83 -0.48
CA ALA A 169 -17.37 -7.18 0.02
C ALA A 169 -16.67 -7.41 1.37
N LYS A 170 -17.35 -8.04 2.31
CA LYS A 170 -16.81 -8.43 3.63
C LYS A 170 -15.61 -9.35 3.50
N ASP A 171 -15.66 -10.29 2.56
CA ASP A 171 -14.60 -11.27 2.35
C ASP A 171 -13.34 -10.63 1.80
N ASP A 172 -13.46 -9.57 0.99
CA ASP A 172 -12.30 -8.80 0.53
C ASP A 172 -11.65 -8.06 1.69
N VAL A 173 -12.44 -7.43 2.56
CA VAL A 173 -11.94 -6.77 3.78
C VAL A 173 -11.17 -7.76 4.67
N ASN A 174 -11.73 -8.94 4.92
CA ASN A 174 -11.08 -9.99 5.69
C ASN A 174 -9.79 -10.46 5.01
N SER A 175 -9.80 -10.58 3.69
CA SER A 175 -8.63 -11.00 2.90
C SER A 175 -7.50 -9.98 2.92
N VAL A 176 -7.80 -8.68 2.90
CA VAL A 176 -6.80 -7.61 3.07
C VAL A 176 -6.17 -7.70 4.47
N ILE A 177 -6.99 -7.80 5.51
CA ILE A 177 -6.53 -7.94 6.91
C ILE A 177 -5.60 -9.13 7.04
N GLU A 178 -6.03 -10.30 6.55
CA GLU A 178 -5.25 -11.53 6.63
C GLU A 178 -3.94 -11.42 5.86
N LEU A 179 -3.96 -10.85 4.65
CA LEU A 179 -2.77 -10.69 3.82
C LEU A 179 -1.72 -9.79 4.49
N ILE A 180 -2.14 -8.67 5.06
CA ILE A 180 -1.24 -7.77 5.80
C ILE A 180 -0.71 -8.47 7.04
N TYR A 181 -1.58 -9.11 7.82
CA TYR A 181 -1.20 -9.82 9.04
C TYR A 181 -0.15 -10.91 8.77
N GLN A 182 -0.34 -11.73 7.75
CA GLN A 182 0.61 -12.77 7.36
C GLN A 182 1.91 -12.20 6.77
N SER A 183 1.81 -11.12 6.02
CA SER A 183 2.98 -10.43 5.48
C SER A 183 3.87 -9.88 6.60
N LEU A 184 3.30 -9.18 7.57
CA LEU A 184 4.06 -8.62 8.69
C LEU A 184 4.78 -9.70 9.51
N GLN A 185 4.14 -10.81 9.80
CA GLN A 185 4.76 -11.92 10.53
C GLN A 185 5.88 -12.61 9.77
N SER A 186 5.86 -12.53 8.45
CA SER A 186 6.84 -13.20 7.58
C SER A 186 8.09 -12.36 7.30
N ILE A 187 8.09 -11.07 7.65
CA ILE A 187 9.27 -10.20 7.51
C ILE A 187 10.31 -10.58 8.58
N LYS A 188 11.53 -10.84 8.13
CA LYS A 188 12.65 -11.24 9.01
C LYS A 188 13.41 -10.02 9.53
N LYS A 189 14.11 -10.19 10.64
CA LYS A 189 15.02 -9.16 11.16
C LYS A 189 16.07 -8.79 10.11
N GLY A 190 16.21 -7.48 9.84
CA GLY A 190 17.17 -6.95 8.87
C GLY A 190 16.81 -7.21 7.41
N GLN A 191 15.60 -7.72 7.11
CA GLN A 191 15.14 -7.87 5.74
C GLN A 191 14.92 -6.50 5.10
N THR A 192 15.47 -6.31 3.92
CA THR A 192 15.30 -5.10 3.09
C THR A 192 14.63 -5.46 1.77
N PHE A 193 13.91 -4.50 1.19
CA PHE A 193 13.27 -4.67 -0.11
C PHE A 193 13.88 -3.74 -1.18
N ASN A 194 14.89 -2.95 -0.83
CA ASN A 194 15.56 -2.06 -1.74
C ASN A 194 16.23 -2.82 -2.89
N TYR A 195 16.27 -2.23 -4.08
CA TYR A 195 16.95 -2.81 -5.24
C TYR A 195 18.46 -2.82 -5.07
N LEU A 196 18.99 -1.77 -4.45
CA LEU A 196 20.41 -1.58 -4.23
C LEU A 196 20.75 -1.76 -2.75
N LYS A 197 21.79 -2.52 -2.46
CA LYS A 197 22.41 -2.51 -1.14
C LYS A 197 23.40 -1.36 -1.11
N TRP A 198 23.10 -0.33 -0.33
CA TRP A 198 24.10 0.70 -0.05
C TRP A 198 25.19 0.07 0.81
N THR A 199 26.35 -0.18 0.22
CA THR A 199 27.54 -0.50 1.00
C THR A 199 28.05 0.83 1.56
N LYS A 200 28.46 0.83 2.83
CA LYS A 200 29.11 2.02 3.44
C LYS A 200 30.49 2.33 2.84
N ASP A 201 30.89 1.55 1.86
CA ASP A 201 32.17 1.67 1.18
C ASP A 201 32.05 2.68 0.03
N PRO A 202 32.67 3.87 0.17
CA PRO A 202 32.65 4.89 -0.88
C PRO A 202 33.27 4.39 -2.20
N GLU A 203 34.16 3.40 -2.15
CA GLU A 203 34.80 2.83 -3.32
C GLU A 203 33.90 1.82 -4.05
N GLY A 204 32.94 1.21 -3.35
CA GLY A 204 31.94 0.28 -3.95
C GLY A 204 30.86 0.98 -4.78
N ILE A 205 30.69 2.28 -4.65
CA ILE A 205 29.67 3.03 -5.39
C ILE A 205 30.01 3.08 -6.90
N GLY A 206 31.28 3.14 -7.23
CA GLY A 206 31.73 3.20 -8.62
C GLY A 206 31.51 1.92 -9.42
N SER A 207 31.59 0.76 -8.80
CA SER A 207 31.52 -0.52 -9.49
C SER A 207 30.12 -1.05 -9.75
N GLN A 208 29.10 -0.56 -9.05
CA GLN A 208 27.70 -1.02 -9.20
C GLN A 208 26.87 -0.16 -10.15
N MET A 209 27.44 0.89 -10.68
CA MET A 209 26.75 1.87 -11.46
C MET A 209 27.09 1.83 -12.95
N GLN A 210 27.22 0.67 -13.52
CA GLN A 210 27.55 0.49 -14.95
C GLN A 210 26.37 0.72 -15.93
N LEU A 211 25.20 1.14 -15.47
CA LEU A 211 24.03 1.31 -16.34
C LEU A 211 23.21 2.57 -16.04
N GLY A 212 23.82 3.65 -15.64
CA GLY A 212 23.12 4.90 -15.40
C GLY A 212 23.87 6.11 -15.91
N ILE A 213 23.15 7.02 -16.52
CA ILE A 213 23.65 8.37 -16.78
C ILE A 213 23.84 9.04 -15.43
N TRP A 214 25.06 9.37 -15.09
CA TRP A 214 25.46 9.98 -13.85
C TRP A 214 25.27 11.46 -13.86
N PHE A 215 24.59 11.97 -12.87
CA PHE A 215 24.76 13.35 -12.47
C PHE A 215 25.73 13.39 -11.28
N GLN A 216 26.94 13.80 -11.55
CA GLN A 216 27.87 14.18 -10.49
C GLN A 216 27.19 15.25 -9.65
N LYS A 217 27.12 15.07 -8.34
CA LYS A 217 26.71 16.16 -7.44
C LYS A 217 27.66 17.34 -7.72
N PRO A 218 27.16 18.50 -8.06
CA PRO A 218 28.04 19.66 -8.14
C PRO A 218 28.62 19.88 -6.76
N ASN A 219 29.93 19.87 -6.67
CA ASN A 219 30.66 20.38 -5.53
C ASN A 219 30.45 21.88 -5.50
N TYR A 220 29.37 22.35 -4.90
CA TYR A 220 29.28 23.73 -4.46
C TYR A 220 29.83 23.80 -3.04
N PRO A 221 30.97 24.45 -2.81
CA PRO A 221 31.30 24.86 -1.46
C PRO A 221 30.25 25.87 -1.04
N LEU A 222 29.56 25.57 0.06
CA LEU A 222 28.80 26.58 0.78
C LEU A 222 29.78 27.70 1.16
N GLN A 223 29.74 28.80 0.43
CA GLN A 223 30.27 30.05 0.94
C GLN A 223 29.23 30.63 1.89
N LEU A 224 29.59 30.68 3.15
CA LEU A 224 28.90 31.44 4.19
C LEU A 224 28.97 32.95 3.86
#